data_4943a0aa8b16f83d3b179f6720575036
#
_entry.id   4943a0aa8b16f83d3b179f6720575036
#
_cell.length_a   1.000
_cell.length_b   1.000
_cell.length_c   1.000
_cell.angle_alpha   90.00
_cell.angle_beta   90.00
_cell.angle_gamma   90.00
#
_symmetry.space_group_name_H-M   'P 1'
#
loop_
_entity.id
_entity.type
_entity.pdbx_description
1 polymer ?
#
loop_
_entity_poly.entity_id
_entity_poly.type
_entity_poly.pdbx_seq_one_letter_code
_entity_poly.pdbx_strand_id
1 'polypeptide(L)'
;VNSLGLTEAQPENNVQRIVLEMLAVSLSKKARARSIQLPAWNEALGLPTPWDQQWSLRMQQVLAFETDLLEYPDIFDGSLVMGRKTQELIHAAQSELEDVLALGGAFAAIDELKARLVASQAERVKKIESGDQIVVGVNKFTQTEVSPLTSGDGLEAILKVDPAVEAETVASVTAWKSARSQSDVDAALQELARVAASTDASDNIMVPTIALATAGGTTGEWADCLRSVYGEYRAPTGVRAGAAARGPAFDQLVERSKALSQRRGAPPKMLVAKPGLDGHSN
;
A
#
# COMPACT_ATOMS: atom_id res chain seq x y z
N VAL A 1 0.89 -2.50 10.86
CA VAL A 1 2.28 -2.02 10.88
C VAL A 1 2.50 -1.13 9.67
N ASN A 2 3.28 -0.05 9.83
CA ASN A 2 3.42 1.00 8.83
C ASN A 2 4.62 0.73 7.91
N SER A 3 4.39 0.22 6.70
CA SER A 3 5.46 0.01 5.71
C SER A 3 6.05 1.32 5.15
N LEU A 4 5.34 2.45 5.24
CA LEU A 4 5.88 3.76 4.82
C LEU A 4 7.06 4.24 5.67
N GLY A 5 7.28 3.64 6.84
CA GLY A 5 8.44 3.89 7.70
C GLY A 5 9.69 3.11 7.32
N LEU A 6 9.58 2.14 6.43
CA LEU A 6 10.70 1.33 5.98
C LEU A 6 11.60 2.13 5.03
N THR A 7 12.91 1.84 5.09
CA THR A 7 13.93 2.55 4.31
C THR A 7 14.79 1.57 3.51
N GLU A 8 15.24 2.02 2.34
CA GLU A 8 16.25 1.31 1.55
C GLU A 8 17.63 1.44 2.19
N ALA A 9 17.93 2.61 2.75
CA ALA A 9 19.18 2.86 3.43
C ALA A 9 19.23 2.10 4.74
N GLN A 10 20.29 1.30 4.94
CA GLN A 10 20.47 0.45 6.11
C GLN A 10 19.20 -0.39 6.40
N PRO A 11 18.80 -1.28 5.48
CA PRO A 11 17.51 -1.96 5.55
C PRO A 11 17.36 -2.85 6.79
N GLU A 12 18.44 -3.27 7.40
CA GLU A 12 18.47 -4.05 8.65
C GLU A 12 17.82 -3.30 9.81
N ASN A 13 17.84 -1.96 9.81
CA ASN A 13 17.14 -1.14 10.80
C ASN A 13 15.62 -1.30 10.75
N ASN A 14 15.09 -1.77 9.63
CA ASN A 14 13.66 -2.00 9.48
C ASN A 14 13.15 -3.11 10.41
N VAL A 15 13.99 -4.10 10.74
CA VAL A 15 13.64 -5.14 11.71
C VAL A 15 13.25 -4.50 13.06
N GLN A 16 14.05 -3.55 13.53
CA GLN A 16 13.78 -2.84 14.79
C GLN A 16 12.51 -1.98 14.72
N ARG A 17 12.27 -1.30 13.60
CA ARG A 17 11.07 -0.51 13.37
C ARG A 17 9.82 -1.37 13.46
N ILE A 18 9.83 -2.51 12.76
CA ILE A 18 8.73 -3.48 12.75
C ILE A 18 8.48 -4.05 14.14
N VAL A 19 9.52 -4.40 14.89
CA VAL A 19 9.39 -4.93 16.26
C VAL A 19 8.74 -3.90 17.19
N LEU A 20 9.16 -2.62 17.12
CA LEU A 20 8.59 -1.56 17.96
C LEU A 20 7.11 -1.33 17.64
N GLU A 21 6.72 -1.35 16.37
CA GLU A 21 5.32 -1.22 15.97
C GLU A 21 4.50 -2.44 16.39
N MET A 22 5.04 -3.66 16.25
CA MET A 22 4.41 -4.89 16.71
C MET A 22 4.17 -4.87 18.23
N LEU A 23 5.15 -4.41 19.01
CA LEU A 23 5.03 -4.27 20.47
C LEU A 23 3.88 -3.33 20.83
N ALA A 24 3.79 -2.16 20.19
CA ALA A 24 2.73 -1.20 20.46
C ALA A 24 1.34 -1.80 20.25
N VAL A 25 1.14 -2.56 19.16
CA VAL A 25 -0.14 -3.23 18.88
C VAL A 25 -0.41 -4.37 19.85
N SER A 26 0.60 -5.22 20.13
CA SER A 26 0.44 -6.41 20.97
C SER A 26 0.14 -6.07 22.44
N LEU A 27 0.72 -4.98 22.95
CA LEU A 27 0.54 -4.54 24.32
C LEU A 27 -0.75 -3.76 24.53
N SER A 28 -1.33 -3.18 23.48
CA SER A 28 -2.60 -2.44 23.50
C SER A 28 -3.80 -3.39 23.38
N LYS A 29 -4.00 -4.28 24.35
CA LYS A 29 -5.02 -5.35 24.29
C LYS A 29 -6.45 -4.83 24.19
N LYS A 30 -6.76 -3.69 24.80
CA LYS A 30 -8.08 -3.04 24.72
C LYS A 30 -8.39 -2.50 23.33
N ALA A 31 -7.39 -2.24 22.50
CA ALA A 31 -7.58 -1.89 21.09
C ALA A 31 -8.14 -3.04 20.25
N ARG A 32 -8.11 -4.28 20.78
CA ARG A 32 -8.72 -5.48 20.16
C ARG A 32 -8.22 -5.79 18.77
N ALA A 33 -6.95 -5.54 18.48
CA ALA A 33 -6.35 -6.03 17.26
C ALA A 33 -6.46 -7.56 17.19
N ARG A 34 -7.05 -8.08 16.10
CA ARG A 34 -7.27 -9.53 15.94
C ARG A 34 -6.16 -10.20 15.15
N SER A 35 -5.45 -9.41 14.37
CA SER A 35 -4.31 -9.87 13.58
C SER A 35 -3.33 -8.73 13.43
N ILE A 36 -2.06 -9.08 13.23
CA ILE A 36 -1.00 -8.12 12.94
C ILE A 36 -0.31 -8.61 11.67
N GLN A 37 -0.29 -7.76 10.66
CA GLN A 37 0.52 -8.00 9.48
C GLN A 37 1.83 -7.24 9.65
N LEU A 38 2.95 -7.97 9.63
CA LEU A 38 4.28 -7.38 9.58
C LEU A 38 4.78 -7.39 8.13
N PRO A 39 5.23 -6.26 7.59
CA PRO A 39 5.88 -6.23 6.29
C PRO A 39 7.20 -7.01 6.35
N ALA A 40 7.67 -7.48 5.22
CA ALA A 40 9.05 -7.98 5.16
C ALA A 40 10.02 -6.81 5.39
N TRP A 41 11.06 -7.04 6.17
CA TRP A 41 12.00 -6.00 6.58
C TRP A 41 12.75 -5.33 5.41
N ASN A 42 12.90 -6.06 4.30
CA ASN A 42 13.53 -5.58 3.06
C ASN A 42 12.51 -5.18 1.98
N GLU A 43 11.25 -5.02 2.32
CA GLU A 43 10.16 -4.70 1.37
C GLU A 43 10.43 -3.41 0.58
N ALA A 44 11.15 -2.44 1.16
CA ALA A 44 11.54 -1.21 0.47
C ALA A 44 12.52 -1.44 -0.70
N LEU A 45 13.23 -2.58 -0.73
CA LEU A 45 14.13 -2.94 -1.82
C LEU A 45 13.43 -3.67 -2.97
N GLY A 46 12.26 -4.27 -2.74
CA GLY A 46 11.51 -5.02 -3.74
C GLY A 46 10.70 -6.18 -3.18
N LEU A 47 10.41 -7.17 -4.01
CA LEU A 47 9.64 -8.34 -3.60
C LEU A 47 10.44 -9.21 -2.63
N PRO A 48 9.89 -9.51 -1.43
CA PRO A 48 10.56 -10.32 -0.43
C PRO A 48 10.61 -11.80 -0.86
N THR A 49 11.71 -12.45 -0.52
CA THR A 49 11.83 -13.91 -0.63
C THR A 49 11.04 -14.61 0.48
N PRO A 50 10.79 -15.92 0.38
CA PRO A 50 10.20 -16.70 1.47
C PRO A 50 11.03 -16.63 2.77
N TRP A 51 12.34 -16.50 2.67
CA TRP A 51 13.23 -16.32 3.84
C TRP A 51 12.97 -14.99 4.54
N ASP A 52 12.79 -13.91 3.81
CA ASP A 52 12.48 -12.60 4.38
C ASP A 52 11.12 -12.58 5.08
N GLN A 53 10.12 -13.23 4.49
CA GLN A 53 8.80 -13.38 5.10
C GLN A 53 8.83 -14.23 6.37
N GLN A 54 9.73 -15.20 6.45
CA GLN A 54 9.92 -16.00 7.65
C GLN A 54 10.32 -15.14 8.85
N TRP A 55 11.10 -14.06 8.65
CA TRP A 55 11.47 -13.12 9.71
C TRP A 55 10.23 -12.49 10.36
N SER A 56 9.25 -12.09 9.58
CA SER A 56 7.99 -11.52 10.09
C SER A 56 7.26 -12.50 11.01
N LEU A 57 7.27 -13.80 10.69
CA LEU A 57 6.72 -14.84 11.55
C LEU A 57 7.57 -15.05 12.81
N ARG A 58 8.91 -15.06 12.68
CA ARG A 58 9.80 -15.27 13.82
C ARG A 58 9.73 -14.13 14.83
N MET A 59 9.63 -12.88 14.40
CA MET A 59 9.42 -11.74 15.30
C MET A 59 8.19 -11.95 16.20
N GLN A 60 7.08 -12.39 15.62
CA GLN A 60 5.86 -12.67 16.37
C GLN A 60 6.02 -13.88 17.31
N GLN A 61 6.69 -14.92 16.87
CA GLN A 61 6.94 -16.12 17.68
C GLN A 61 7.88 -15.85 18.84
N VAL A 62 8.96 -15.06 18.64
CA VAL A 62 9.85 -14.63 19.72
C VAL A 62 9.07 -13.85 20.77
N LEU A 63 8.24 -12.88 20.35
CA LEU A 63 7.38 -12.16 21.28
C LEU A 63 6.45 -13.09 22.06
N ALA A 64 5.82 -14.06 21.39
CA ALA A 64 4.81 -14.91 21.98
C ALA A 64 5.39 -16.01 22.92
N PHE A 65 6.57 -16.54 22.60
CA PHE A 65 7.10 -17.74 23.25
C PHE A 65 8.35 -17.51 24.08
N GLU A 66 9.05 -16.39 23.89
CA GLU A 66 10.29 -16.08 24.61
C GLU A 66 10.11 -14.90 25.57
N THR A 67 8.88 -14.31 25.65
CA THR A 67 8.53 -13.27 26.61
C THR A 67 7.20 -13.60 27.29
N ASP A 68 6.95 -12.97 28.43
CA ASP A 68 5.69 -13.04 29.17
C ASP A 68 4.71 -11.89 28.85
N LEU A 69 5.05 -11.06 27.87
CA LEU A 69 4.28 -9.84 27.55
C LEU A 69 2.81 -10.11 27.15
N LEU A 70 2.53 -11.30 26.63
CA LEU A 70 1.16 -11.68 26.26
C LEU A 70 0.33 -12.19 27.44
N GLU A 71 0.92 -12.47 28.58
CA GLU A 71 0.24 -12.97 29.79
C GLU A 71 -0.46 -11.86 30.55
N TYR A 72 0.02 -10.63 30.43
CA TYR A 72 -0.54 -9.49 31.16
C TYR A 72 -1.79 -8.93 30.49
N PRO A 73 -2.71 -8.30 31.26
CA PRO A 73 -3.75 -7.46 30.69
C PRO A 73 -3.15 -6.25 29.96
N ASP A 74 -3.99 -5.37 29.41
CA ASP A 74 -3.53 -4.14 28.75
C ASP A 74 -2.70 -3.28 29.73
N ILE A 75 -1.40 -3.20 29.47
CA ILE A 75 -0.46 -2.46 30.34
C ILE A 75 -0.63 -0.94 30.25
N PHE A 76 -1.38 -0.44 29.26
CA PHE A 76 -1.70 0.98 29.12
C PHE A 76 -3.01 1.36 29.82
N ASP A 77 -3.73 0.39 30.40
CA ASP A 77 -4.99 0.63 31.09
C ASP A 77 -4.78 1.55 32.31
N GLY A 78 -5.63 2.56 32.43
CA GLY A 78 -5.52 3.57 33.48
C GLY A 78 -4.41 4.61 33.28
N SER A 79 -3.64 4.54 32.20
CA SER A 79 -2.63 5.56 31.89
C SER A 79 -3.28 6.89 31.52
N LEU A 80 -3.04 7.92 32.30
CA LEU A 80 -3.53 9.27 32.05
C LEU A 80 -2.93 9.85 30.73
N VAL A 81 -1.68 9.50 30.43
CA VAL A 81 -1.00 9.93 29.21
C VAL A 81 -1.66 9.32 27.99
N MET A 82 -1.88 8.00 28.00
CA MET A 82 -2.54 7.29 26.90
C MET A 82 -4.00 7.74 26.74
N GLY A 83 -4.73 7.92 27.84
CA GLY A 83 -6.10 8.42 27.82
C GLY A 83 -6.19 9.80 27.17
N ARG A 84 -5.33 10.75 27.57
CA ARG A 84 -5.28 12.08 26.96
C ARG A 84 -4.94 12.02 25.46
N LYS A 85 -3.92 11.25 25.08
CA LYS A 85 -3.51 11.11 23.67
C LYS A 85 -4.61 10.49 22.82
N THR A 86 -5.33 9.53 23.36
CA THR A 86 -6.49 8.91 22.68
C THR A 86 -7.59 9.96 22.45
N GLN A 87 -7.91 10.80 23.44
CA GLN A 87 -8.91 11.85 23.29
C GLN A 87 -8.48 12.92 22.25
N GLU A 88 -7.22 13.32 22.24
CA GLU A 88 -6.67 14.23 21.23
C GLU A 88 -6.85 13.66 19.81
N LEU A 89 -6.55 12.37 19.61
CA LEU A 89 -6.69 11.70 18.31
C LEU A 89 -8.17 11.56 17.91
N ILE A 90 -9.07 11.21 18.85
CA ILE A 90 -10.52 11.14 18.58
C ILE A 90 -11.03 12.50 18.13
N HIS A 91 -10.67 13.57 18.84
CA HIS A 91 -11.11 14.92 18.50
C HIS A 91 -10.60 15.34 17.11
N ALA A 92 -9.32 15.10 16.81
CA ALA A 92 -8.76 15.42 15.51
C ALA A 92 -9.44 14.61 14.37
N ALA A 93 -9.72 13.33 14.60
CA ALA A 93 -10.41 12.48 13.63
C ALA A 93 -11.87 12.93 13.41
N GLN A 94 -12.57 13.35 14.46
CA GLN A 94 -13.93 13.90 14.34
C GLN A 94 -13.94 15.18 13.52
N SER A 95 -13.01 16.11 13.80
CA SER A 95 -12.88 17.36 13.02
C SER A 95 -12.62 17.09 11.55
N GLU A 96 -11.72 16.16 11.23
CA GLU A 96 -11.44 15.77 9.83
C GLU A 96 -12.66 15.14 9.16
N LEU A 97 -13.40 14.29 9.89
CA LEU A 97 -14.64 13.70 9.39
C LEU A 97 -15.70 14.76 9.08
N GLU A 98 -15.88 15.74 9.96
CA GLU A 98 -16.83 16.86 9.77
C GLU A 98 -16.45 17.69 8.52
N ASP A 99 -15.17 17.97 8.32
CA ASP A 99 -14.67 18.64 7.12
C ASP A 99 -15.01 17.87 5.83
N VAL A 100 -14.76 16.56 5.83
CA VAL A 100 -15.06 15.71 4.67
C VAL A 100 -16.56 15.65 4.40
N LEU A 101 -17.38 15.54 5.45
CA LEU A 101 -18.86 15.55 5.31
C LEU A 101 -19.37 16.90 4.79
N ALA A 102 -18.78 18.01 5.23
CA ALA A 102 -19.13 19.33 4.74
C ALA A 102 -18.81 19.53 3.24
N LEU A 103 -17.82 18.81 2.71
CA LEU A 103 -17.49 18.75 1.28
C LEU A 103 -18.44 17.84 0.45
N GLY A 104 -19.44 17.22 1.08
CA GLY A 104 -20.38 16.31 0.43
C GLY A 104 -20.00 14.83 0.55
N GLY A 105 -19.10 14.50 1.47
CA GLY A 105 -18.63 13.14 1.73
C GLY A 105 -17.40 12.74 0.91
N ALA A 106 -16.89 11.56 1.17
CA ALA A 106 -15.61 11.10 0.65
C ALA A 106 -15.48 11.15 -0.87
N PHE A 107 -16.52 10.78 -1.62
CA PHE A 107 -16.48 10.82 -3.09
C PHE A 107 -16.39 12.24 -3.64
N ALA A 108 -17.14 13.17 -3.08
CA ALA A 108 -17.09 14.58 -3.50
C ALA A 108 -15.75 15.24 -3.10
N ALA A 109 -15.15 14.77 -2.01
CA ALA A 109 -13.91 15.30 -1.46
C ALA A 109 -12.63 14.69 -2.06
N ILE A 110 -12.68 13.76 -3.03
CA ILE A 110 -11.50 13.04 -3.55
C ILE A 110 -10.37 13.99 -3.95
N ASP A 111 -10.65 15.03 -4.71
CA ASP A 111 -9.62 15.98 -5.19
C ASP A 111 -8.97 16.73 -4.04
N GLU A 112 -9.75 17.14 -3.05
CA GLU A 112 -9.27 17.81 -1.85
C GLU A 112 -8.42 16.87 -0.98
N LEU A 113 -8.90 15.65 -0.76
CA LEU A 113 -8.15 14.63 0.01
C LEU A 113 -6.81 14.30 -0.66
N LYS A 114 -6.78 14.18 -1.99
CA LYS A 114 -5.53 14.01 -2.73
C LYS A 114 -4.59 15.21 -2.56
N ALA A 115 -5.10 16.41 -2.61
CA ALA A 115 -4.30 17.61 -2.41
C ALA A 115 -3.71 17.67 -0.99
N ARG A 116 -4.49 17.34 0.05
CA ARG A 116 -4.04 17.24 1.44
C ARG A 116 -2.95 16.18 1.62
N LEU A 117 -3.08 15.00 1.00
CA LEU A 117 -2.07 13.96 1.04
C LEU A 117 -0.74 14.42 0.43
N VAL A 118 -0.79 15.08 -0.72
CA VAL A 118 0.42 15.63 -1.37
C VAL A 118 1.07 16.70 -0.51
N ALA A 119 0.29 17.60 0.06
CA ALA A 119 0.81 18.66 0.95
C ALA A 119 1.47 18.05 2.21
N SER A 120 0.83 17.06 2.83
CA SER A 120 1.35 16.33 3.99
C SER A 120 2.67 15.64 3.67
N GLN A 121 2.76 14.95 2.53
CA GLN A 121 3.99 14.29 2.11
C GLN A 121 5.11 15.31 1.81
N ALA A 122 4.80 16.40 1.14
CA ALA A 122 5.77 17.46 0.87
C ALA A 122 6.32 18.09 2.17
N GLU A 123 5.48 18.31 3.16
CA GLU A 123 5.90 18.81 4.48
C GLU A 123 6.77 17.80 5.23
N ARG A 124 6.43 16.51 5.15
CA ARG A 124 7.25 15.43 5.72
C ARG A 124 8.65 15.39 5.09
N VAL A 125 8.71 15.41 3.76
CA VAL A 125 10.00 15.42 3.03
C VAL A 125 10.83 16.63 3.43
N LYS A 126 10.23 17.82 3.49
CA LYS A 126 10.91 19.05 3.92
C LYS A 126 11.50 18.92 5.33
N LYS A 127 10.78 18.33 6.28
CA LYS A 127 11.29 18.09 7.65
C LYS A 127 12.45 17.10 7.67
N ILE A 128 12.45 16.09 6.81
CA ILE A 128 13.55 15.14 6.67
C ILE A 128 14.77 15.83 6.06
N GLU A 129 14.58 16.63 5.00
CA GLU A 129 15.65 17.34 4.33
C GLU A 129 16.29 18.42 5.23
N SER A 130 15.49 19.14 6.03
CA SER A 130 15.99 20.13 7.00
C SER A 130 16.65 19.50 8.23
N GLY A 131 16.42 18.21 8.49
CA GLY A 131 16.88 17.53 9.71
C GLY A 131 15.96 17.72 10.93
N ASP A 132 14.83 18.42 10.78
CA ASP A 132 13.82 18.55 11.84
C ASP A 132 13.16 17.21 12.20
N GLN A 133 13.07 16.33 11.21
CA GLN A 133 12.69 14.93 11.40
C GLN A 133 13.86 14.03 11.07
N ILE A 134 14.32 13.29 12.06
CA ILE A 134 15.42 12.33 11.90
C ILE A 134 14.86 10.99 11.43
N VAL A 135 15.44 10.46 10.35
CA VAL A 135 15.27 9.08 9.89
C VAL A 135 16.64 8.43 9.89
N VAL A 136 16.83 7.47 10.80
CA VAL A 136 18.12 6.80 11.00
C VAL A 136 18.55 6.09 9.71
N GLY A 137 19.80 6.34 9.31
CA GLY A 137 20.38 5.81 8.08
C GLY A 137 20.06 6.63 6.83
N VAL A 138 19.09 7.55 6.88
CA VAL A 138 18.66 8.37 5.73
C VAL A 138 19.26 9.77 5.80
N ASN A 139 18.97 10.53 6.85
CA ASN A 139 19.45 11.90 7.04
C ASN A 139 20.35 12.08 8.28
N LYS A 140 20.48 11.05 9.11
CA LYS A 140 21.36 11.03 10.27
C LYS A 140 21.86 9.61 10.52
N PHE A 141 23.07 9.46 11.09
CA PHE A 141 23.72 8.17 11.31
C PHE A 141 23.89 7.38 10.01
N THR A 142 24.33 8.07 8.97
CA THR A 142 24.46 7.52 7.61
C THR A 142 25.73 6.71 7.40
N GLN A 143 26.71 6.80 8.31
CA GLN A 143 27.92 5.97 8.26
C GLN A 143 27.57 4.54 8.63
N THR A 144 27.89 3.60 7.74
CA THR A 144 27.60 2.18 7.92
C THR A 144 28.56 1.35 7.08
N GLU A 145 28.79 0.11 7.48
CA GLU A 145 29.31 -0.92 6.58
C GLU A 145 28.28 -1.19 5.47
N VAL A 146 28.77 -1.64 4.32
CA VAL A 146 27.88 -1.96 3.20
C VAL A 146 27.01 -3.16 3.58
N SER A 147 25.70 -3.02 3.47
CA SER A 147 24.78 -4.12 3.73
C SER A 147 25.09 -5.30 2.81
N PRO A 148 25.17 -6.53 3.33
CA PRO A 148 25.32 -7.72 2.49
C PRO A 148 24.21 -7.88 1.44
N LEU A 149 23.04 -7.29 1.66
CA LEU A 149 21.93 -7.31 0.72
C LEU A 149 22.10 -6.36 -0.47
N THR A 150 22.91 -5.31 -0.29
CA THR A 150 23.18 -4.33 -1.33
C THR A 150 24.59 -4.48 -1.93
N SER A 151 25.42 -5.36 -1.33
CA SER A 151 26.78 -5.68 -1.80
C SER A 151 26.75 -6.95 -2.63
N GLY A 152 27.19 -6.87 -3.85
CA GLY A 152 27.22 -8.00 -4.79
C GLY A 152 26.09 -7.94 -5.80
N ASP A 153 25.75 -9.08 -6.40
CA ASP A 153 24.65 -9.20 -7.35
C ASP A 153 23.28 -9.05 -6.67
N GLY A 154 23.14 -8.14 -5.73
CA GLY A 154 22.00 -7.83 -4.84
C GLY A 154 20.60 -8.12 -5.36
N LEU A 155 20.53 -8.57 -6.60
CA LEU A 155 19.38 -9.12 -7.30
C LEU A 155 18.93 -10.48 -6.75
N GLU A 156 19.76 -11.22 -6.02
CA GLU A 156 19.36 -12.49 -5.39
C GLU A 156 18.58 -12.27 -4.07
N ALA A 157 18.73 -11.09 -3.47
CA ALA A 157 17.98 -10.72 -2.26
C ALA A 157 16.53 -10.29 -2.55
N ILE A 158 16.16 -10.13 -3.81
CA ILE A 158 14.82 -9.73 -4.25
C ILE A 158 14.25 -10.83 -5.12
N LEU A 159 13.03 -11.28 -4.81
CA LEU A 159 12.33 -12.27 -5.63
C LEU A 159 12.11 -11.71 -7.04
N LYS A 160 12.68 -12.40 -8.02
CA LYS A 160 12.36 -12.18 -9.43
C LYS A 160 11.36 -13.21 -9.89
N VAL A 161 10.29 -12.75 -10.51
CA VAL A 161 9.32 -13.66 -11.12
C VAL A 161 9.95 -14.25 -12.38
N ASP A 162 10.08 -15.58 -12.41
CA ASP A 162 10.54 -16.29 -13.59
C ASP A 162 9.49 -16.14 -14.72
N PRO A 163 9.87 -15.66 -15.92
CA PRO A 163 8.95 -15.58 -17.07
C PRO A 163 8.28 -16.92 -17.40
N ALA A 164 8.89 -18.05 -17.08
CA ALA A 164 8.30 -19.36 -17.24
C ALA A 164 7.01 -19.54 -16.43
N VAL A 165 6.91 -18.93 -15.25
CA VAL A 165 5.73 -19.01 -14.37
C VAL A 165 4.50 -18.40 -15.05
N GLU A 166 4.66 -17.29 -15.77
CA GLU A 166 3.56 -16.69 -16.55
C GLU A 166 3.08 -17.65 -17.64
N ALA A 167 4.02 -18.21 -18.42
CA ALA A 167 3.69 -19.15 -19.48
C ALA A 167 2.99 -20.41 -18.96
N GLU A 168 3.47 -20.97 -17.85
CA GLU A 168 2.84 -22.13 -17.18
C GLU A 168 1.44 -21.80 -16.67
N THR A 169 1.25 -20.63 -16.08
CA THR A 169 -0.05 -20.18 -15.56
C THR A 169 -1.05 -19.99 -16.71
N VAL A 170 -0.64 -19.35 -17.82
CA VAL A 170 -1.47 -19.20 -19.01
C VAL A 170 -1.86 -20.57 -19.60
N ALA A 171 -0.89 -21.50 -19.70
CA ALA A 171 -1.14 -22.86 -20.19
C ALA A 171 -2.13 -23.60 -19.28
N SER A 172 -1.98 -23.48 -17.95
CA SER A 172 -2.88 -24.09 -16.98
C SER A 172 -4.31 -23.57 -17.08
N VAL A 173 -4.50 -22.24 -17.17
CA VAL A 173 -5.82 -21.63 -17.34
C VAL A 173 -6.44 -22.02 -18.67
N THR A 174 -5.65 -22.12 -19.75
CA THR A 174 -6.11 -22.55 -21.05
C THR A 174 -6.60 -24.01 -21.01
N ALA A 175 -5.82 -24.90 -20.39
CA ALA A 175 -6.19 -26.30 -20.20
C ALA A 175 -7.49 -26.42 -19.35
N TRP A 176 -7.60 -25.65 -18.28
CA TRP A 176 -8.80 -25.59 -17.44
C TRP A 176 -10.04 -25.20 -18.27
N LYS A 177 -9.95 -24.13 -19.04
CA LYS A 177 -11.05 -23.69 -19.91
C LYS A 177 -11.45 -24.73 -20.95
N SER A 178 -10.49 -25.48 -21.48
CA SER A 178 -10.75 -26.55 -22.48
C SER A 178 -11.42 -27.79 -21.88
N ALA A 179 -11.21 -28.06 -20.59
CA ALA A 179 -11.71 -29.27 -19.94
C ALA A 179 -13.09 -29.11 -19.29
N ARG A 180 -13.59 -27.88 -19.11
CA ARG A 180 -14.88 -27.59 -18.47
C ARG A 180 -16.06 -27.63 -19.43
N SER A 181 -17.28 -27.70 -18.90
CA SER A 181 -18.51 -27.50 -19.68
C SER A 181 -18.73 -25.99 -19.93
N GLN A 182 -18.49 -25.55 -21.17
CA GLN A 182 -18.68 -24.14 -21.51
C GLN A 182 -20.15 -23.72 -21.40
N SER A 183 -21.12 -24.60 -21.71
CA SER A 183 -22.56 -24.33 -21.59
C SER A 183 -22.98 -24.02 -20.15
N ASP A 184 -22.37 -24.72 -19.16
CA ASP A 184 -22.69 -24.51 -17.75
C ASP A 184 -22.12 -23.18 -17.25
N VAL A 185 -20.93 -22.83 -17.71
CA VAL A 185 -20.32 -21.52 -17.44
C VAL A 185 -21.14 -20.40 -18.05
N ASP A 186 -21.56 -20.53 -19.30
CA ASP A 186 -22.37 -19.51 -19.98
C ASP A 186 -23.73 -19.32 -19.29
N ALA A 187 -24.37 -20.40 -18.86
CA ALA A 187 -25.62 -20.32 -18.11
C ALA A 187 -25.43 -19.61 -16.76
N ALA A 188 -24.34 -19.93 -16.04
CA ALA A 188 -24.02 -19.28 -14.77
C ALA A 188 -23.66 -17.79 -14.92
N LEU A 189 -22.98 -17.41 -16.00
CA LEU A 189 -22.69 -16.01 -16.32
C LEU A 189 -23.97 -15.23 -16.67
N GLN A 190 -24.89 -15.82 -17.43
CA GLN A 190 -26.18 -15.20 -17.74
C GLN A 190 -26.99 -14.95 -16.47
N GLU A 191 -27.05 -15.93 -15.56
CA GLU A 191 -27.75 -15.77 -14.28
C GLU A 191 -27.06 -14.74 -13.38
N LEU A 192 -25.71 -14.70 -13.34
CA LEU A 192 -24.97 -13.68 -12.63
C LEU A 192 -25.29 -12.27 -13.15
N ALA A 193 -25.31 -12.08 -14.47
CA ALA A 193 -25.67 -10.81 -15.08
C ALA A 193 -27.11 -10.40 -14.75
N ARG A 194 -28.06 -11.35 -14.80
CA ARG A 194 -29.45 -11.12 -14.45
C ARG A 194 -29.61 -10.64 -13.01
N VAL A 195 -28.99 -11.37 -12.08
CA VAL A 195 -29.04 -11.05 -10.64
C VAL A 195 -28.33 -9.73 -10.34
N ALA A 196 -27.18 -9.49 -10.99
CA ALA A 196 -26.45 -8.24 -10.82
C ALA A 196 -27.21 -7.00 -11.30
N ALA A 197 -28.07 -7.15 -12.33
CA ALA A 197 -28.92 -6.08 -12.84
C ALA A 197 -30.21 -5.92 -12.05
N SER A 198 -30.56 -6.86 -11.17
CA SER A 198 -31.82 -6.84 -10.40
C SER A 198 -31.80 -5.75 -9.33
N THR A 199 -32.98 -5.17 -9.09
CA THR A 199 -33.25 -4.24 -7.98
C THR A 199 -33.98 -4.91 -6.82
N ASP A 200 -34.25 -6.22 -6.92
CA ASP A 200 -34.89 -6.97 -5.85
C ASP A 200 -33.89 -7.25 -4.74
N ALA A 201 -34.19 -6.82 -3.51
CA ALA A 201 -33.36 -6.99 -2.35
C ALA A 201 -33.14 -8.48 -1.94
N SER A 202 -33.99 -9.39 -2.43
CA SER A 202 -33.80 -10.84 -2.22
C SER A 202 -32.78 -11.47 -3.17
N ASP A 203 -32.46 -10.82 -4.28
CA ASP A 203 -31.47 -11.28 -5.25
C ASP A 203 -30.06 -11.07 -4.70
N ASN A 204 -29.31 -12.17 -4.58
CA ASN A 204 -27.94 -12.16 -4.03
C ASN A 204 -26.94 -12.68 -5.07
N ILE A 205 -26.03 -11.82 -5.53
CA ILE A 205 -25.00 -12.14 -6.52
C ILE A 205 -24.08 -13.31 -6.09
N MET A 206 -23.98 -13.61 -4.80
CA MET A 206 -23.13 -14.73 -4.34
C MET A 206 -23.67 -16.09 -4.79
N VAL A 207 -24.98 -16.25 -4.94
CA VAL A 207 -25.57 -17.52 -5.40
C VAL A 207 -25.08 -17.87 -6.81
N PRO A 208 -25.28 -17.03 -7.85
CA PRO A 208 -24.74 -17.31 -9.18
C PRO A 208 -23.19 -17.24 -9.24
N THR A 209 -22.52 -16.49 -8.37
CA THR A 209 -21.05 -16.51 -8.27
C THR A 209 -20.55 -17.89 -7.86
N ILE A 210 -21.16 -18.53 -6.86
CA ILE A 210 -20.80 -19.87 -6.42
C ILE A 210 -21.09 -20.90 -7.53
N ALA A 211 -22.25 -20.77 -8.21
CA ALA A 211 -22.58 -21.62 -9.34
C ALA A 211 -21.57 -21.50 -10.49
N LEU A 212 -21.16 -20.27 -10.82
CA LEU A 212 -20.13 -20.00 -11.82
C LEU A 212 -18.77 -20.61 -11.44
N ALA A 213 -18.35 -20.45 -10.20
CA ALA A 213 -17.09 -21.06 -9.70
C ALA A 213 -17.16 -22.59 -9.77
N THR A 214 -18.30 -23.18 -9.41
CA THR A 214 -18.54 -24.64 -9.47
C THR A 214 -18.52 -25.16 -10.92
N ALA A 215 -19.06 -24.39 -11.87
CA ALA A 215 -19.03 -24.71 -13.30
C ALA A 215 -17.62 -24.53 -13.91
N GLY A 216 -16.65 -24.01 -13.17
CA GLY A 216 -15.29 -23.80 -13.65
C GLY A 216 -15.07 -22.42 -14.28
N GLY A 217 -15.91 -21.43 -13.97
CA GLY A 217 -15.69 -20.04 -14.37
C GLY A 217 -14.40 -19.46 -13.78
N THR A 218 -13.75 -18.60 -14.51
CA THR A 218 -12.54 -17.89 -14.07
C THR A 218 -12.89 -16.55 -13.43
N THR A 219 -11.97 -16.03 -12.61
CA THR A 219 -12.09 -14.69 -12.01
C THR A 219 -12.24 -13.60 -13.09
N GLY A 220 -11.55 -13.74 -14.23
CA GLY A 220 -11.67 -12.82 -15.35
C GLY A 220 -13.09 -12.78 -15.91
N GLU A 221 -13.68 -13.95 -16.21
CA GLU A 221 -15.05 -14.06 -16.73
C GLU A 221 -16.08 -13.50 -15.75
N TRP A 222 -15.93 -13.80 -14.46
CA TRP A 222 -16.75 -13.22 -13.40
C TRP A 222 -16.65 -11.69 -13.36
N ALA A 223 -15.42 -11.16 -13.36
CA ALA A 223 -15.20 -9.72 -13.31
C ALA A 223 -15.72 -9.00 -14.57
N ASP A 224 -15.53 -9.57 -15.75
CA ASP A 224 -16.01 -8.99 -17.01
C ASP A 224 -17.54 -8.99 -17.07
N CYS A 225 -18.19 -10.03 -16.58
CA CYS A 225 -19.64 -10.08 -16.43
C CYS A 225 -20.14 -8.92 -15.54
N LEU A 226 -19.54 -8.73 -14.36
CA LEU A 226 -19.96 -7.64 -13.46
C LEU A 226 -19.61 -6.25 -14.00
N ARG A 227 -18.48 -6.09 -14.71
CA ARG A 227 -18.13 -4.82 -15.39
C ARG A 227 -19.15 -4.46 -16.47
N SER A 228 -19.68 -5.46 -17.18
CA SER A 228 -20.70 -5.21 -18.20
C SER A 228 -22.02 -4.66 -17.62
N VAL A 229 -22.32 -4.98 -16.35
CA VAL A 229 -23.51 -4.49 -15.64
C VAL A 229 -23.27 -3.18 -14.92
N TYR A 230 -22.18 -3.09 -14.16
CA TYR A 230 -21.90 -1.95 -13.28
C TYR A 230 -20.95 -0.91 -13.89
N GLY A 231 -20.29 -1.23 -15.00
CA GLY A 231 -19.20 -0.41 -15.55
C GLY A 231 -17.90 -0.56 -14.78
N GLU A 232 -16.91 0.19 -15.21
CA GLU A 232 -15.62 0.29 -14.51
C GLU A 232 -15.50 1.61 -13.77
N TYR A 233 -15.18 1.55 -12.47
CA TYR A 233 -14.75 2.74 -11.78
C TYR A 233 -13.28 3.04 -12.16
N ARG A 234 -13.05 4.20 -12.74
CA ARG A 234 -11.72 4.74 -12.96
C ARG A 234 -11.50 5.90 -12.01
N ALA A 235 -10.58 5.71 -11.07
CA ALA A 235 -10.21 6.77 -10.16
C ALA A 235 -9.72 8.00 -10.95
N PRO A 236 -10.08 9.22 -10.54
CA PRO A 236 -9.54 10.44 -11.16
C PRO A 236 -8.01 10.40 -11.11
N THR A 237 -7.38 10.47 -12.28
CA THR A 237 -5.93 10.58 -12.41
C THR A 237 -5.51 12.04 -12.32
N GLY A 238 -4.32 12.28 -11.81
CA GLY A 238 -3.77 13.62 -11.62
C GLY A 238 -3.99 14.13 -10.20
N VAL A 239 -3.00 14.89 -9.75
CA VAL A 239 -3.02 15.61 -8.49
C VAL A 239 -2.88 17.08 -8.85
N ARG A 240 -3.71 17.95 -8.29
CA ARG A 240 -3.44 19.38 -8.36
C ARG A 240 -2.10 19.61 -7.67
N ALA A 241 -1.09 20.05 -8.42
CA ALA A 241 0.21 20.37 -7.85
C ALA A 241 -0.02 21.38 -6.73
N GLY A 242 0.18 20.98 -5.48
CA GLY A 242 0.33 21.91 -4.39
C GLY A 242 1.42 22.89 -4.80
N ALA A 243 1.21 24.19 -4.63
CA ALA A 243 2.24 25.18 -4.89
C ALA A 243 3.41 24.88 -3.93
N ALA A 244 4.36 24.09 -4.40
CA ALA A 244 5.62 23.93 -3.68
C ALA A 244 6.19 25.32 -3.46
N ALA A 245 6.57 25.63 -2.23
CA ALA A 245 7.21 26.90 -1.90
C ALA A 245 8.45 27.04 -2.77
N ARG A 246 8.38 27.91 -3.77
CA ARG A 246 9.48 28.15 -4.70
C ARG A 246 10.54 28.95 -3.96
N GLY A 247 11.67 28.30 -3.66
CA GLY A 247 12.83 28.99 -3.11
C GLY A 247 13.78 29.46 -4.20
N PRO A 248 14.79 30.26 -3.86
CA PRO A 248 15.77 30.83 -4.83
C PRO A 248 16.48 29.73 -5.67
N ALA A 249 16.70 28.55 -5.10
CA ALA A 249 17.29 27.43 -5.82
C ALA A 249 16.36 26.90 -6.93
N PHE A 250 15.06 26.87 -6.68
CA PHE A 250 14.07 26.49 -7.70
C PHE A 250 14.03 27.50 -8.84
N ASP A 251 14.08 28.80 -8.54
CA ASP A 251 14.08 29.86 -9.57
C ASP A 251 15.33 29.75 -10.44
N GLN A 252 16.49 29.46 -9.88
CA GLN A 252 17.71 29.18 -10.64
C GLN A 252 17.57 27.97 -11.57
N LEU A 253 16.94 26.89 -11.12
CA LEU A 253 16.67 25.72 -11.96
C LEU A 253 15.71 26.05 -13.11
N VAL A 254 14.70 26.85 -12.87
CA VAL A 254 13.77 27.32 -13.90
C VAL A 254 14.53 28.12 -14.98
N GLU A 255 15.38 29.04 -14.59
CA GLU A 255 16.18 29.85 -15.55
C GLU A 255 17.17 28.98 -16.34
N ARG A 256 17.83 28.02 -15.69
CA ARG A 256 18.69 27.02 -16.38
C ARG A 256 17.91 26.17 -17.37
N SER A 257 16.70 25.75 -17.01
CA SER A 257 15.80 24.98 -17.90
C SER A 257 15.36 25.79 -19.09
N LYS A 258 15.01 27.07 -18.91
CA LYS A 258 14.68 28.01 -20.00
C LYS A 258 15.87 28.18 -20.95
N ALA A 259 17.05 28.45 -20.44
CA ALA A 259 18.26 28.61 -21.23
C ALA A 259 18.61 27.33 -22.01
N LEU A 260 18.41 26.16 -21.42
CA LEU A 260 18.57 24.88 -22.10
C LEU A 260 17.54 24.69 -23.22
N SER A 261 16.29 25.05 -22.98
CA SER A 261 15.20 24.99 -23.96
C SER A 261 15.49 25.86 -25.17
N GLN A 262 15.98 27.08 -24.94
CA GLN A 262 16.39 28.00 -26.01
C GLN A 262 17.53 27.46 -26.86
N ARG A 263 18.56 26.85 -26.23
CA ARG A 263 19.69 26.24 -26.95
C ARG A 263 19.29 25.02 -27.77
N ARG A 264 18.29 24.25 -27.31
CA ARG A 264 17.86 22.99 -27.96
C ARG A 264 16.71 23.20 -28.95
N GLY A 265 16.07 24.36 -28.94
CA GLY A 265 14.84 24.62 -29.70
C GLY A 265 13.59 23.88 -29.17
N ALA A 266 13.72 23.15 -28.03
CA ALA A 266 12.62 22.44 -27.40
C ALA A 266 12.86 22.29 -25.90
N PRO A 267 11.80 22.30 -25.06
CA PRO A 267 11.94 22.07 -23.64
C PRO A 267 12.44 20.66 -23.33
N PRO A 268 13.28 20.49 -22.29
CA PRO A 268 13.66 19.17 -21.84
C PRO A 268 12.42 18.40 -21.38
N LYS A 269 12.32 17.13 -21.78
CA LYS A 269 11.24 16.23 -21.37
C LYS A 269 11.83 15.14 -20.50
N MET A 270 11.18 14.86 -19.40
CA MET A 270 11.49 13.77 -18.49
C MET A 270 10.22 12.95 -18.27
N LEU A 271 10.32 11.63 -18.49
CA LEU A 271 9.25 10.71 -18.11
C LEU A 271 9.54 10.22 -16.69
N VAL A 272 8.61 10.51 -15.80
CA VAL A 272 8.57 9.91 -14.47
C VAL A 272 7.38 8.96 -14.44
N ALA A 273 7.65 7.68 -14.24
CA ALA A 273 6.61 6.66 -14.23
C ALA A 273 6.83 5.71 -13.05
N LYS A 274 5.74 5.42 -12.35
CA LYS A 274 5.66 4.34 -11.36
C LYS A 274 4.68 3.31 -11.90
N PRO A 275 5.13 2.14 -12.38
CA PRO A 275 4.22 1.10 -12.86
C PRO A 275 3.52 0.44 -11.68
N GLY A 276 2.18 0.27 -11.78
CA GLY A 276 1.35 -0.42 -10.80
C GLY A 276 0.76 0.48 -9.71
N LEU A 277 -0.04 -0.14 -8.85
CA LEU A 277 -0.75 0.49 -7.73
C LEU A 277 -0.01 0.33 -6.40
N ASP A 278 1.30 0.14 -6.45
CA ASP A 278 2.10 0.01 -5.25
C ASP A 278 2.04 1.29 -4.40
N GLY A 279 1.64 1.16 -3.14
CA GLY A 279 1.52 2.25 -2.18
C GLY A 279 2.84 2.68 -1.55
N HIS A 280 3.94 1.98 -1.82
CA HIS A 280 5.23 2.30 -1.26
C HIS A 280 5.81 3.56 -1.91
N SER A 281 6.25 4.51 -1.11
CA SER A 281 6.95 5.70 -1.57
C SER A 281 8.44 5.40 -1.69
N ASN A 282 8.90 5.12 -2.88
CA ASN A 282 10.33 5.07 -3.20
C ASN A 282 10.76 6.41 -3.78
#